data_f4da79111bf8b10a33e96c511dff1834
#
_entry.id   f4da79111bf8b10a33e96c511dff1834
#
_cell.length_a   1.000
_cell.length_b   1.000
_cell.length_c   1.000
_cell.angle_alpha   90.00
_cell.angle_beta   90.00
_cell.angle_gamma   90.00
#
_symmetry.space_group_name_H-M   'P 1'
#
loop_
_entity.id
_entity.type
_entity.pdbx_description
1 polymer ?
#
loop_
_entity_poly.entity_id
_entity_poly.type
_entity_poly.pdbx_seq_one_letter_code
_entity_poly.pdbx_strand_id
1 'polypeptide(L)'
;LQKGSDLKHFFKYFNSSIKLKPHIPDIETDGIMLHDNISKAVAFNEFFASVFTVDDGNIPHIGNLKNNFSEINVTFNPENVLKVLNELKPSLSVGPDGLCAFFLKKLKYALALPLSKIFEVSYRTGKLPSLWLQAIVVPIFKKGITSSVQNYRPVSLCCVACKLMESIINKAILVHIERYELFKNQQCGFRKGKSCNLQLLSCSNKWSKALDDKDSIDIAYIDFKKAFDSVSHLKLLSKLKSFGINKFLFSWIRAFLFGRTQSVKVNSVVSNSVQVTSGVPQGSVLGPTLFLIFINDLVDVIQHSEILLFADDLKIFNSSSNYILLQSDLNNLALWSERWQLPISLTKSNILYIGNSNPKHTYFLNNFRLDNVGYSCKDLGVYLTTDLSS
;
A
#
# COMPACT_ATOMS: atom_id res chain seq x y z
N LEU A 1 8.73 4.26 -40.76
CA LEU A 1 8.51 4.51 -39.33
C LEU A 1 7.40 3.63 -38.76
N GLN A 2 7.56 2.27 -38.87
CA GLN A 2 6.61 1.28 -38.33
C GLN A 2 7.28 0.19 -37.47
N LYS A 3 8.47 0.44 -36.94
CA LYS A 3 9.27 -0.59 -36.21
C LYS A 3 9.02 -0.72 -34.71
N GLY A 4 8.20 0.13 -34.09
CA GLY A 4 7.98 0.10 -32.62
C GLY A 4 6.80 -0.77 -32.14
N SER A 5 5.79 -0.99 -32.98
CA SER A 5 4.60 -1.77 -32.61
C SER A 5 4.83 -3.28 -32.69
N ASP A 6 5.65 -3.74 -33.64
CA ASP A 6 5.91 -5.15 -33.87
C ASP A 6 6.71 -5.81 -32.75
N LEU A 7 7.72 -5.12 -32.19
CA LEU A 7 8.49 -5.63 -31.05
C LEU A 7 7.64 -5.84 -29.80
N LYS A 8 6.69 -4.93 -29.53
CA LYS A 8 5.79 -5.05 -28.38
C LYS A 8 4.79 -6.20 -28.54
N HIS A 9 4.30 -6.42 -29.76
CA HIS A 9 3.46 -7.58 -30.13
C HIS A 9 4.25 -8.87 -30.12
N PHE A 10 5.48 -8.88 -30.64
CA PHE A 10 6.39 -10.02 -30.61
C PHE A 10 6.72 -10.42 -29.17
N PHE A 11 7.14 -9.50 -28.30
CA PHE A 11 7.40 -9.81 -26.90
C PHE A 11 6.15 -10.22 -26.14
N LYS A 12 4.99 -9.70 -26.48
CA LYS A 12 3.71 -10.12 -25.88
C LYS A 12 3.36 -11.55 -26.33
N TYR A 13 3.54 -11.91 -27.58
CA TYR A 13 3.36 -13.25 -28.11
C TYR A 13 4.39 -14.22 -27.53
N PHE A 14 5.67 -13.86 -27.59
CA PHE A 14 6.79 -14.62 -27.04
C PHE A 14 6.59 -14.89 -25.53
N ASN A 15 6.29 -13.87 -24.74
CA ASN A 15 5.98 -14.03 -23.31
C ASN A 15 4.69 -14.82 -23.05
N SER A 16 3.70 -14.79 -23.96
CA SER A 16 2.50 -15.63 -23.84
C SER A 16 2.76 -17.09 -24.20
N SER A 17 3.70 -17.35 -25.09
CA SER A 17 4.08 -18.69 -25.54
C SER A 17 5.11 -19.37 -24.63
N ILE A 18 5.95 -18.57 -23.93
CA ILE A 18 6.96 -19.05 -22.96
C ILE A 18 6.44 -18.92 -21.51
N LYS A 19 5.18 -18.63 -21.29
CA LYS A 19 4.63 -18.70 -19.92
C LYS A 19 4.68 -20.15 -19.37
N LEU A 20 5.88 -20.60 -19.09
CA LEU A 20 6.12 -21.43 -17.92
C LEU A 20 5.45 -20.68 -16.76
N LYS A 21 4.35 -21.22 -16.23
CA LYS A 21 3.78 -20.68 -14.98
C LYS A 21 4.96 -20.52 -14.04
N PRO A 22 5.15 -19.35 -13.40
CA PRO A 22 6.29 -19.17 -12.52
C PRO A 22 6.20 -20.26 -11.44
N HIS A 23 7.05 -21.26 -11.58
CA HIS A 23 7.13 -22.35 -10.62
C HIS A 23 7.81 -21.77 -9.39
N ILE A 24 7.13 -21.82 -8.24
CA ILE A 24 7.76 -21.48 -6.97
C ILE A 24 8.81 -22.55 -6.69
N PRO A 25 10.09 -22.20 -6.60
CA PRO A 25 11.16 -23.15 -6.35
C PRO A 25 10.99 -23.80 -4.96
N ASP A 26 11.91 -24.65 -4.60
CA ASP A 26 11.97 -25.18 -3.25
C ASP A 26 12.19 -24.06 -2.25
N ILE A 27 11.47 -24.11 -1.14
CA ILE A 27 11.47 -23.08 -0.11
C ILE A 27 12.19 -23.62 1.12
N GLU A 28 13.06 -22.81 1.67
CA GLU A 28 13.75 -23.11 2.92
C GLU A 28 13.08 -22.37 4.07
N THR A 29 12.73 -23.09 5.11
CA THR A 29 12.17 -22.58 6.37
C THR A 29 12.80 -23.31 7.53
N ASP A 30 13.40 -22.58 8.48
CA ASP A 30 14.07 -23.12 9.66
C ASP A 30 15.12 -24.22 9.36
N GLY A 31 15.85 -24.05 8.24
CA GLY A 31 16.87 -25.00 7.79
C GLY A 31 16.31 -26.26 7.09
N ILE A 32 14.99 -26.34 6.89
CA ILE A 32 14.32 -27.45 6.21
C ILE A 32 13.92 -27.03 4.80
N MET A 33 14.29 -27.84 3.81
CA MET A 33 13.90 -27.63 2.42
C MET A 33 12.55 -28.26 2.13
N LEU A 34 11.58 -27.44 1.72
CA LEU A 34 10.23 -27.84 1.36
C LEU A 34 10.13 -28.04 -0.15
N HIS A 35 9.78 -29.25 -0.58
CA HIS A 35 9.70 -29.64 -1.99
C HIS A 35 8.26 -29.66 -2.51
N ASP A 36 7.30 -30.12 -1.71
CA ASP A 36 5.92 -30.27 -2.12
C ASP A 36 5.12 -28.96 -2.02
N ASN A 37 4.09 -28.82 -2.84
CA ASN A 37 3.33 -27.59 -2.96
C ASN A 37 2.47 -27.26 -1.72
N ILE A 38 2.02 -28.27 -0.97
CA ILE A 38 1.19 -28.03 0.22
C ILE A 38 2.05 -27.47 1.35
N SER A 39 3.21 -28.06 1.62
CA SER A 39 4.15 -27.56 2.61
C SER A 39 4.63 -26.13 2.28
N LYS A 40 4.94 -25.85 1.00
CA LYS A 40 5.24 -24.48 0.54
C LYS A 40 4.08 -23.53 0.80
N ALA A 41 2.84 -23.91 0.46
CA ALA A 41 1.67 -23.06 0.66
C ALA A 41 1.41 -22.78 2.15
N VAL A 42 1.60 -23.76 3.02
CA VAL A 42 1.50 -23.61 4.48
C VAL A 42 2.59 -22.67 4.99
N ALA A 43 3.86 -22.87 4.65
CA ALA A 43 4.98 -22.02 5.06
C ALA A 43 4.78 -20.54 4.64
N PHE A 44 4.32 -20.29 3.41
CA PHE A 44 3.97 -18.93 2.98
C PHE A 44 2.82 -18.36 3.80
N ASN A 45 1.78 -19.14 4.11
CA ASN A 45 0.62 -18.65 4.86
C ASN A 45 0.99 -18.30 6.31
N GLU A 46 1.79 -19.13 6.95
CA GLU A 46 2.34 -18.89 8.29
C GLU A 46 3.20 -17.64 8.30
N PHE A 47 4.12 -17.52 7.34
CA PHE A 47 4.96 -16.31 7.22
C PHE A 47 4.13 -15.04 6.98
N PHE A 48 3.14 -15.06 6.07
CA PHE A 48 2.29 -13.89 5.83
C PHE A 48 1.40 -13.57 7.03
N ALA A 49 0.98 -14.55 7.81
CA ALA A 49 0.22 -14.34 9.04
C ALA A 49 1.10 -13.81 10.20
N SER A 50 2.37 -14.23 10.27
CA SER A 50 3.29 -13.81 11.33
C SER A 50 3.61 -12.31 11.32
N VAL A 51 3.36 -11.61 10.19
CA VAL A 51 3.60 -10.16 10.09
C VAL A 51 2.40 -9.31 10.50
N PHE A 52 1.27 -9.92 10.83
CA PHE A 52 0.10 -9.18 11.29
C PHE A 52 0.36 -8.52 12.64
N THR A 53 -0.11 -7.28 12.77
CA THR A 53 -0.02 -6.54 14.02
C THR A 53 -1.04 -7.09 15.02
N VAL A 54 -0.57 -7.39 16.22
CA VAL A 54 -1.44 -7.61 17.38
C VAL A 54 -1.80 -6.23 17.93
N ASP A 55 -3.08 -5.88 17.86
CA ASP A 55 -3.56 -4.58 18.34
C ASP A 55 -3.39 -4.47 19.86
N ASP A 56 -2.83 -3.36 20.35
CA ASP A 56 -2.58 -3.10 21.77
C ASP A 56 -3.84 -2.60 22.52
N GLY A 57 -4.95 -2.43 21.82
CA GLY A 57 -6.20 -1.90 22.36
C GLY A 57 -6.19 -0.39 22.63
N ASN A 58 -5.04 0.28 22.47
CA ASN A 58 -4.91 1.72 22.69
C ASN A 58 -5.25 2.49 21.43
N ILE A 59 -6.30 3.31 21.47
CA ILE A 59 -6.65 4.20 20.36
C ILE A 59 -6.09 5.58 20.64
N PRO A 60 -5.11 6.06 19.85
CA PRO A 60 -4.54 7.38 20.03
C PRO A 60 -5.62 8.46 19.87
N HIS A 61 -5.53 9.50 20.70
CA HIS A 61 -6.40 10.66 20.53
C HIS A 61 -6.07 11.33 19.20
N ILE A 62 -7.08 11.48 18.36
CA ILE A 62 -7.02 12.26 17.13
C ILE A 62 -7.64 13.60 17.45
N GLY A 63 -6.89 14.70 17.26
CA GLY A 63 -7.40 16.05 17.46
C GLY A 63 -8.70 16.25 16.68
N ASN A 64 -9.61 17.06 17.24
CA ASN A 64 -10.90 17.33 16.61
C ASN A 64 -10.72 17.97 15.24
N LEU A 65 -10.88 17.16 14.17
CA LEU A 65 -11.08 17.70 12.84
C LEU A 65 -12.42 18.44 12.82
N LYS A 66 -12.49 19.57 12.11
CA LYS A 66 -13.69 20.41 11.98
C LYS A 66 -14.90 19.54 11.63
N ASN A 67 -15.86 19.44 12.54
CA ASN A 67 -16.93 18.44 12.55
C ASN A 67 -18.12 18.72 11.60
N ASN A 68 -17.95 19.52 10.54
CA ASN A 68 -19.04 19.87 9.63
C ASN A 68 -18.88 19.24 8.23
N PHE A 69 -18.60 17.94 8.20
CA PHE A 69 -18.62 17.21 6.92
C PHE A 69 -20.05 16.86 6.51
N SER A 70 -20.36 17.10 5.24
CA SER A 70 -21.59 16.55 4.65
C SER A 70 -21.50 15.02 4.57
N GLU A 71 -22.65 14.36 4.67
CA GLU A 71 -22.73 12.90 4.55
C GLU A 71 -22.19 12.44 3.18
N ILE A 72 -21.36 11.38 3.20
CA ILE A 72 -20.85 10.76 1.97
C ILE A 72 -21.98 9.93 1.36
N ASN A 73 -22.49 10.38 0.24
CA ASN A 73 -23.55 9.67 -0.48
C ASN A 73 -22.95 8.60 -1.39
N VAL A 74 -23.31 7.34 -1.14
CA VAL A 74 -22.93 6.19 -1.95
C VAL A 74 -24.19 5.58 -2.56
N THR A 75 -24.25 5.53 -3.89
CA THR A 75 -25.43 5.03 -4.62
C THR A 75 -25.05 3.83 -5.48
N PHE A 76 -25.82 2.75 -5.32
CA PHE A 76 -25.63 1.50 -6.06
C PHE A 76 -26.72 1.26 -7.11
N ASN A 77 -27.16 2.31 -7.84
CA ASN A 77 -28.10 2.12 -8.91
C ASN A 77 -27.50 1.28 -10.06
N PRO A 78 -28.34 0.62 -10.90
CA PRO A 78 -27.84 -0.25 -11.98
C PRO A 78 -26.88 0.46 -12.95
N GLU A 79 -27.07 1.77 -13.19
CA GLU A 79 -26.21 2.57 -14.07
C GLU A 79 -24.78 2.71 -13.51
N ASN A 80 -24.64 3.00 -12.22
CA ASN A 80 -23.34 3.06 -11.55
C ASN A 80 -22.66 1.69 -11.55
N VAL A 81 -23.40 0.62 -11.32
CA VAL A 81 -22.88 -0.74 -11.39
C VAL A 81 -22.46 -1.11 -12.81
N LEU A 82 -23.27 -0.76 -13.82
CA LEU A 82 -22.93 -0.98 -15.22
C LEU A 82 -21.64 -0.22 -15.61
N LYS A 83 -21.47 1.01 -15.11
CA LYS A 83 -20.27 1.81 -15.35
C LYS A 83 -19.02 1.09 -14.84
N VAL A 84 -19.00 0.63 -13.60
CA VAL A 84 -17.81 -0.07 -13.05
C VAL A 84 -17.59 -1.43 -13.70
N LEU A 85 -18.65 -2.15 -14.13
CA LEU A 85 -18.55 -3.37 -14.94
C LEU A 85 -17.88 -3.09 -16.31
N ASN A 86 -18.19 -1.96 -16.94
CA ASN A 86 -17.56 -1.53 -18.20
C ASN A 86 -16.06 -1.20 -18.02
N GLU A 87 -15.68 -0.63 -16.88
CA GLU A 87 -14.30 -0.26 -16.55
C GLU A 87 -13.40 -1.48 -16.23
N LEU A 88 -13.99 -2.67 -15.98
CA LEU A 88 -13.22 -3.88 -15.69
C LEU A 88 -12.20 -4.19 -16.80
N LYS A 89 -10.94 -4.38 -16.42
CA LYS A 89 -9.94 -4.95 -17.32
C LYS A 89 -10.17 -6.46 -17.40
N PRO A 90 -10.32 -7.04 -18.61
CA PRO A 90 -10.52 -8.47 -18.77
C PRO A 90 -9.38 -9.26 -18.14
N SER A 91 -9.70 -10.17 -17.24
CA SER A 91 -8.75 -11.10 -16.59
C SER A 91 -9.46 -12.42 -16.36
N LEU A 92 -8.71 -13.52 -16.48
CA LEU A 92 -9.17 -14.87 -16.17
C LEU A 92 -8.84 -15.28 -14.73
N SER A 93 -8.13 -14.45 -13.97
CA SER A 93 -7.87 -14.71 -12.55
C SER A 93 -9.20 -14.69 -11.77
N VAL A 94 -9.39 -15.69 -10.93
CA VAL A 94 -10.59 -15.88 -10.12
C VAL A 94 -10.28 -15.63 -8.65
N GLY A 95 -11.28 -15.11 -7.93
CA GLY A 95 -11.29 -15.07 -6.47
C GLY A 95 -11.90 -16.35 -5.86
N PRO A 96 -12.21 -16.31 -4.55
CA PRO A 96 -12.82 -17.45 -3.84
C PRO A 96 -14.15 -17.92 -4.43
N ASP A 97 -14.89 -17.03 -5.10
CA ASP A 97 -16.17 -17.31 -5.76
C ASP A 97 -16.05 -17.97 -7.15
N GLY A 98 -14.82 -18.17 -7.65
CA GLY A 98 -14.57 -18.72 -8.98
C GLY A 98 -14.95 -17.81 -10.15
N LEU A 99 -15.40 -16.59 -9.90
CA LEU A 99 -15.81 -15.65 -10.95
C LEU A 99 -14.64 -14.77 -11.39
N CYS A 100 -14.43 -14.69 -12.71
CA CYS A 100 -13.38 -13.84 -13.28
C CYS A 100 -13.94 -12.53 -13.87
N ALA A 101 -13.08 -11.51 -13.96
CA ALA A 101 -13.46 -10.21 -14.50
C ALA A 101 -13.94 -10.27 -15.96
N PHE A 102 -13.37 -11.16 -16.77
CA PHE A 102 -13.81 -11.38 -18.15
C PHE A 102 -15.27 -11.80 -18.23
N PHE A 103 -15.68 -12.77 -17.42
CA PHE A 103 -17.05 -13.29 -17.36
C PHE A 103 -18.04 -12.19 -16.92
N LEU A 104 -17.74 -11.50 -15.79
CA LEU A 104 -18.61 -10.42 -15.30
C LEU A 104 -18.77 -9.29 -16.30
N LYS A 105 -17.67 -8.91 -17.00
CA LYS A 105 -17.74 -7.89 -18.04
C LYS A 105 -18.59 -8.30 -19.24
N LYS A 106 -18.53 -9.57 -19.66
CA LYS A 106 -19.36 -10.09 -20.76
C LYS A 106 -20.85 -10.06 -20.43
N LEU A 107 -21.21 -10.37 -19.19
CA LEU A 107 -22.60 -10.40 -18.71
C LEU A 107 -23.07 -9.08 -18.06
N LYS A 108 -22.37 -7.98 -18.26
CA LYS A 108 -22.58 -6.70 -17.56
C LYS A 108 -24.03 -6.21 -17.55
N TYR A 109 -24.75 -6.32 -18.68
CA TYR A 109 -26.15 -5.87 -18.78
C TYR A 109 -27.11 -6.73 -17.94
N ALA A 110 -26.88 -8.05 -17.89
CA ALA A 110 -27.68 -8.96 -17.07
C ALA A 110 -27.35 -8.82 -15.57
N LEU A 111 -26.08 -8.50 -15.24
CA LEU A 111 -25.59 -8.46 -13.86
C LEU A 111 -25.77 -7.10 -13.18
N ALA A 112 -25.96 -6.01 -13.92
CA ALA A 112 -26.03 -4.67 -13.35
C ALA A 112 -27.15 -4.52 -12.31
N LEU A 113 -28.37 -5.01 -12.57
CA LEU A 113 -29.48 -4.93 -11.64
C LEU A 113 -29.34 -5.90 -10.44
N PRO A 114 -29.03 -7.20 -10.60
CA PRO A 114 -28.81 -8.08 -9.46
C PRO A 114 -27.69 -7.58 -8.54
N LEU A 115 -26.54 -7.17 -9.08
CA LEU A 115 -25.43 -6.66 -8.29
C LEU A 115 -25.81 -5.36 -7.57
N SER A 116 -26.58 -4.45 -8.19
CA SER A 116 -27.04 -3.23 -7.53
C SER A 116 -27.84 -3.54 -6.25
N LYS A 117 -28.71 -4.56 -6.30
CA LYS A 117 -29.49 -5.00 -5.13
C LYS A 117 -28.60 -5.62 -4.04
N ILE A 118 -27.65 -6.46 -4.42
CA ILE A 118 -26.70 -7.07 -3.47
C ILE A 118 -25.87 -5.99 -2.80
N PHE A 119 -25.35 -5.02 -3.55
CA PHE A 119 -24.53 -3.93 -3.03
C PHE A 119 -25.33 -3.05 -2.07
N GLU A 120 -26.55 -2.68 -2.43
CA GLU A 120 -27.42 -1.86 -1.58
C GLU A 120 -27.75 -2.56 -0.27
N VAL A 121 -28.11 -3.85 -0.30
CA VAL A 121 -28.38 -4.64 0.91
C VAL A 121 -27.12 -4.76 1.76
N SER A 122 -25.97 -5.09 1.17
CA SER A 122 -24.69 -5.20 1.88
C SER A 122 -24.32 -3.87 2.57
N TYR A 123 -24.47 -2.75 1.87
CA TYR A 123 -24.16 -1.42 2.38
C TYR A 123 -25.05 -1.01 3.55
N ARG A 124 -26.37 -1.16 3.41
CA ARG A 124 -27.35 -0.79 4.44
C ARG A 124 -27.26 -1.67 5.69
N THR A 125 -26.98 -2.94 5.51
CA THR A 125 -26.90 -3.87 6.65
C THR A 125 -25.51 -3.93 7.29
N GLY A 126 -24.48 -3.40 6.63
CA GLY A 126 -23.09 -3.55 7.06
C GLY A 126 -22.61 -5.01 7.06
N LYS A 127 -23.22 -5.87 6.22
CA LYS A 127 -22.86 -7.30 6.12
C LYS A 127 -22.34 -7.61 4.72
N LEU A 128 -21.24 -8.33 4.67
CA LEU A 128 -20.68 -8.81 3.41
C LEU A 128 -20.98 -10.29 3.20
N PRO A 129 -21.20 -10.75 1.96
CA PRO A 129 -21.19 -12.17 1.63
C PRO A 129 -19.92 -12.85 2.16
N SER A 130 -20.03 -14.05 2.70
CA SER A 130 -18.91 -14.76 3.34
C SER A 130 -17.70 -14.96 2.42
N LEU A 131 -17.91 -15.22 1.13
CA LEU A 131 -16.84 -15.35 0.14
C LEU A 131 -16.09 -14.04 -0.10
N TRP A 132 -16.68 -12.86 0.16
CA TRP A 132 -16.00 -11.57 0.01
C TRP A 132 -15.00 -11.29 1.14
N LEU A 133 -15.16 -11.98 2.26
CA LEU A 133 -14.24 -11.91 3.39
C LEU A 133 -13.06 -12.89 3.26
N GLN A 134 -13.07 -13.74 2.24
CA GLN A 134 -12.00 -14.68 1.95
C GLN A 134 -11.05 -14.12 0.91
N ALA A 135 -9.78 -14.46 0.99
CA ALA A 135 -8.79 -14.15 -0.01
C ALA A 135 -7.93 -15.37 -0.35
N ILE A 136 -7.70 -15.61 -1.63
CA ILE A 136 -6.67 -16.52 -2.11
C ILE A 136 -5.41 -15.70 -2.34
N VAL A 137 -4.38 -15.92 -1.54
CA VAL A 137 -3.11 -15.20 -1.64
C VAL A 137 -2.16 -15.96 -2.55
N VAL A 138 -1.57 -15.25 -3.50
CA VAL A 138 -0.53 -15.79 -4.40
C VAL A 138 0.80 -15.14 -4.02
N PRO A 139 1.84 -15.93 -3.68
CA PRO A 139 3.18 -15.41 -3.42
C PRO A 139 3.80 -14.91 -4.72
N ILE A 140 4.22 -13.65 -4.77
CA ILE A 140 4.92 -13.05 -5.91
C ILE A 140 6.35 -12.70 -5.49
N PHE A 141 7.34 -13.28 -6.16
CA PHE A 141 8.75 -12.99 -5.91
C PHE A 141 9.07 -11.50 -6.11
N LYS A 142 9.77 -10.89 -5.16
CA LYS A 142 10.15 -9.47 -5.20
C LYS A 142 11.62 -9.28 -5.59
N LYS A 143 12.52 -9.85 -4.81
CA LYS A 143 13.99 -9.77 -4.96
C LYS A 143 14.67 -10.66 -3.93
N GLY A 144 15.97 -10.91 -4.11
CA GLY A 144 16.78 -11.71 -3.17
C GLY A 144 16.83 -13.19 -3.53
N ILE A 145 16.96 -14.05 -2.56
CA ILE A 145 17.04 -15.51 -2.72
C ILE A 145 15.62 -16.07 -2.90
N THR A 146 15.40 -16.82 -3.97
CA THR A 146 14.07 -17.35 -4.32
C THR A 146 13.58 -18.47 -3.40
N SER A 147 14.46 -19.11 -2.65
CA SER A 147 14.09 -20.12 -1.65
C SER A 147 13.56 -19.54 -0.34
N SER A 148 13.73 -18.24 -0.08
CA SER A 148 13.27 -17.59 1.16
C SER A 148 11.86 -17.01 1.04
N VAL A 149 10.94 -17.43 1.92
CA VAL A 149 9.55 -16.90 1.98
C VAL A 149 9.49 -15.38 2.18
N GLN A 150 10.50 -14.79 2.83
CA GLN A 150 10.57 -13.36 3.14
C GLN A 150 10.70 -12.49 1.87
N ASN A 151 11.18 -13.07 0.79
CA ASN A 151 11.42 -12.40 -0.49
C ASN A 151 10.19 -12.37 -1.42
N TYR A 152 9.04 -12.79 -0.91
CA TYR A 152 7.77 -12.80 -1.63
C TYR A 152 6.79 -11.78 -1.04
N ARG A 153 5.94 -11.24 -1.93
CA ARG A 153 4.81 -10.38 -1.57
C ARG A 153 3.50 -11.17 -1.63
N PRO A 154 2.59 -11.03 -0.66
CA PRO A 154 1.25 -11.60 -0.74
C PRO A 154 0.39 -10.75 -1.69
N VAL A 155 -0.09 -11.33 -2.77
CA VAL A 155 -1.09 -10.69 -3.64
C VAL A 155 -2.43 -11.39 -3.44
N SER A 156 -3.41 -10.66 -2.92
CA SER A 156 -4.73 -11.18 -2.60
C SER A 156 -5.64 -11.20 -3.83
N LEU A 157 -6.11 -12.35 -4.21
CA LEU A 157 -7.18 -12.56 -5.17
C LEU A 157 -8.52 -12.56 -4.41
N CYS A 158 -9.16 -11.39 -4.38
CA CYS A 158 -10.50 -11.21 -3.81
C CYS A 158 -11.57 -11.36 -4.89
N CYS A 159 -12.81 -11.62 -4.47
CA CYS A 159 -13.97 -11.69 -5.37
C CYS A 159 -14.11 -10.41 -6.21
N VAL A 160 -14.27 -10.56 -7.51
CA VAL A 160 -14.36 -9.41 -8.43
C VAL A 160 -15.62 -8.59 -8.16
N ALA A 161 -16.73 -9.22 -7.77
CA ALA A 161 -17.96 -8.53 -7.38
C ALA A 161 -17.73 -7.59 -6.18
N CYS A 162 -16.95 -8.04 -5.17
CA CYS A 162 -16.54 -7.17 -4.06
C CYS A 162 -15.74 -5.96 -4.55
N LYS A 163 -14.76 -6.16 -5.44
CA LYS A 163 -13.96 -5.05 -6.02
C LYS A 163 -14.79 -4.04 -6.80
N LEU A 164 -15.89 -4.46 -7.45
CA LEU A 164 -16.82 -3.54 -8.10
C LEU A 164 -17.51 -2.64 -7.07
N MET A 165 -17.99 -3.23 -5.96
CA MET A 165 -18.59 -2.47 -4.86
C MET A 165 -17.55 -1.52 -4.22
N GLU A 166 -16.35 -2.02 -3.93
CA GLU A 166 -15.24 -1.21 -3.46
C GLU A 166 -14.95 -0.01 -4.38
N SER A 167 -15.02 -0.19 -5.70
CA SER A 167 -14.78 0.90 -6.67
C SER A 167 -15.80 2.03 -6.55
N ILE A 168 -17.07 1.69 -6.34
CA ILE A 168 -18.15 2.69 -6.15
C ILE A 168 -17.92 3.44 -4.84
N ILE A 169 -17.65 2.71 -3.76
CA ILE A 169 -17.38 3.26 -2.43
C ILE A 169 -16.12 4.14 -2.47
N ASN A 170 -15.05 3.66 -3.07
CA ASN A 170 -13.77 4.39 -3.15
C ASN A 170 -13.92 5.71 -3.91
N LYS A 171 -14.69 5.73 -5.02
CA LYS A 171 -15.00 6.97 -5.73
C LYS A 171 -15.69 7.99 -4.83
N ALA A 172 -16.67 7.56 -4.04
CA ALA A 172 -17.38 8.44 -3.11
C ALA A 172 -16.48 8.98 -2.00
N ILE A 173 -15.61 8.14 -1.43
CA ILE A 173 -14.61 8.55 -0.43
C ILE A 173 -13.63 9.56 -1.03
N LEU A 174 -13.09 9.31 -2.22
CA LEU A 174 -12.14 10.22 -2.86
C LEU A 174 -12.76 11.57 -3.20
N VAL A 175 -13.99 11.62 -3.67
CA VAL A 175 -14.72 12.88 -3.90
C VAL A 175 -14.86 13.67 -2.60
N HIS A 176 -15.17 13.01 -1.49
CA HIS A 176 -15.24 13.63 -0.17
C HIS A 176 -13.89 14.17 0.28
N ILE A 177 -12.84 13.36 0.17
CA ILE A 177 -11.47 13.74 0.54
C ILE A 177 -10.98 14.94 -0.28
N GLU A 178 -11.25 14.94 -1.59
CA GLU A 178 -10.89 16.04 -2.50
C GLU A 178 -11.67 17.31 -2.17
N ARG A 179 -12.99 17.21 -1.91
CA ARG A 179 -13.84 18.36 -1.55
C ARG A 179 -13.36 19.10 -0.32
N TYR A 180 -12.88 18.38 0.69
CA TYR A 180 -12.45 18.94 1.98
C TYR A 180 -10.93 19.02 2.13
N GLU A 181 -10.17 18.71 1.06
CA GLU A 181 -8.69 18.76 1.02
C GLU A 181 -8.04 18.00 2.19
N LEU A 182 -8.57 16.78 2.49
CA LEU A 182 -8.18 16.04 3.69
C LEU A 182 -6.82 15.37 3.58
N PHE A 183 -6.35 15.05 2.36
CA PHE A 183 -5.01 14.51 2.18
C PHE A 183 -3.96 15.60 2.16
N LYS A 184 -2.89 15.38 2.93
CA LYS A 184 -1.71 16.24 2.93
C LYS A 184 -1.05 16.30 1.55
N ASN A 185 -0.56 17.46 1.15
CA ASN A 185 0.04 17.68 -0.17
C ASN A 185 1.35 16.90 -0.36
N GLN A 186 2.03 16.56 0.71
CA GLN A 186 3.27 15.78 0.75
C GLN A 186 3.08 14.33 0.30
N GLN A 187 1.86 13.78 0.40
CA GLN A 187 1.56 12.45 -0.12
C GLN A 187 1.31 12.48 -1.62
N CYS A 188 2.13 11.75 -2.38
CA CYS A 188 2.03 11.63 -3.85
C CYS A 188 1.53 10.27 -4.33
N GLY A 189 1.63 9.23 -3.51
CA GLY A 189 1.18 7.87 -3.87
C GLY A 189 -0.33 7.76 -4.00
N PHE A 190 -0.81 6.99 -4.98
CA PHE A 190 -2.23 6.68 -5.21
C PHE A 190 -3.16 7.91 -5.32
N ARG A 191 -2.63 9.08 -5.65
CA ARG A 191 -3.41 10.32 -5.82
C ARG A 191 -3.47 10.75 -7.28
N LYS A 192 -4.65 11.18 -7.71
CA LYS A 192 -4.86 11.76 -9.05
C LYS A 192 -4.01 13.02 -9.24
N GLY A 193 -3.36 13.15 -10.39
CA GLY A 193 -2.53 14.31 -10.70
C GLY A 193 -1.15 14.33 -10.01
N LYS A 194 -0.82 13.34 -9.20
CA LYS A 194 0.50 13.14 -8.59
C LYS A 194 1.22 11.96 -9.27
N SER A 195 2.55 11.98 -9.30
CA SER A 195 3.36 10.90 -9.86
C SER A 195 4.74 10.84 -9.21
N CYS A 196 5.44 9.69 -9.35
CA CYS A 196 6.84 9.55 -8.94
C CYS A 196 7.72 10.64 -9.57
N ASN A 197 7.54 10.89 -10.88
CA ASN A 197 8.36 11.86 -11.61
C ASN A 197 8.17 13.29 -11.07
N LEU A 198 6.93 13.70 -10.77
CA LEU A 198 6.68 15.03 -10.19
C LEU A 198 7.30 15.18 -8.81
N GLN A 199 7.26 14.13 -7.99
CA GLN A 199 7.89 14.15 -6.67
C GLN A 199 9.41 14.23 -6.78
N LEU A 200 10.02 13.39 -7.63
CA LEU A 200 11.47 13.39 -7.85
C LEU A 200 11.96 14.73 -8.41
N LEU A 201 11.23 15.30 -9.39
CA LEU A 201 11.57 16.61 -9.95
C LEU A 201 11.51 17.71 -8.89
N SER A 202 10.48 17.69 -8.02
CA SER A 202 10.38 18.65 -6.91
C SER A 202 11.54 18.52 -5.93
N CYS A 203 11.97 17.29 -5.61
CA CYS A 203 13.15 17.05 -4.78
C CYS A 203 14.42 17.57 -5.46
N SER A 204 14.65 17.15 -6.70
CA SER A 204 15.86 17.51 -7.46
C SER A 204 16.02 19.01 -7.55
N ASN A 205 14.95 19.76 -7.86
CA ASN A 205 15.00 21.23 -7.91
C ASN A 205 15.42 21.85 -6.57
N LYS A 206 14.90 21.35 -5.45
CA LYS A 206 15.24 21.87 -4.12
C LYS A 206 16.68 21.55 -3.73
N TRP A 207 17.11 20.33 -3.99
CA TRP A 207 18.45 19.88 -3.65
C TRP A 207 19.52 20.52 -4.54
N SER A 208 19.25 20.68 -5.86
CA SER A 208 20.16 21.40 -6.77
C SER A 208 20.31 22.87 -6.35
N LYS A 209 19.19 23.52 -5.98
CA LYS A 209 19.25 24.91 -5.48
C LYS A 209 20.09 25.01 -4.21
N ALA A 210 19.96 24.08 -3.27
CA ALA A 210 20.79 24.09 -2.07
C ALA A 210 22.29 23.93 -2.40
N LEU A 211 22.64 23.07 -3.36
CA LEU A 211 24.03 22.94 -3.84
C LEU A 211 24.54 24.22 -4.50
N ASP A 212 23.72 24.90 -5.30
CA ASP A 212 24.06 26.20 -5.92
C ASP A 212 24.33 27.26 -4.84
N ASP A 213 23.55 27.24 -3.75
CA ASP A 213 23.72 28.10 -2.58
C ASP A 213 24.89 27.63 -1.65
N LYS A 214 25.68 26.62 -2.08
CA LYS A 214 26.81 26.02 -1.32
C LYS A 214 26.38 25.40 0.01
N ASP A 215 25.12 25.03 0.14
CA ASP A 215 24.58 24.25 1.25
C ASP A 215 24.65 22.75 0.93
N SER A 216 24.42 21.92 1.92
CA SER A 216 24.36 20.48 1.80
C SER A 216 23.10 19.95 2.47
N ILE A 217 22.60 18.81 1.98
CA ILE A 217 21.32 18.25 2.39
C ILE A 217 21.53 16.85 2.98
N ASP A 218 20.88 16.59 4.09
CA ASP A 218 20.78 15.26 4.70
C ASP A 218 19.38 14.70 4.46
N ILE A 219 19.29 13.51 3.87
CA ILE A 219 18.02 12.87 3.49
C ILE A 219 17.91 11.54 4.21
N ALA A 220 16.91 11.42 5.09
CA ALA A 220 16.52 10.16 5.71
C ALA A 220 15.47 9.46 4.85
N TYR A 221 15.82 8.29 4.32
CA TYR A 221 14.91 7.36 3.68
C TYR A 221 14.41 6.35 4.72
N ILE A 222 13.10 6.29 4.90
CA ILE A 222 12.46 5.47 5.92
C ILE A 222 11.61 4.38 5.25
N ASP A 223 11.84 3.12 5.64
CA ASP A 223 11.08 1.95 5.17
C ASP A 223 10.24 1.39 6.32
N PHE A 224 8.95 1.19 6.10
CA PHE A 224 8.08 0.54 7.07
C PHE A 224 8.07 -0.98 6.89
N LYS A 225 7.98 -1.72 7.99
CA LYS A 225 7.89 -3.19 7.95
C LYS A 225 6.51 -3.60 7.46
N LYS A 226 6.44 -4.17 6.22
CA LYS A 226 5.16 -4.68 5.68
C LYS A 226 3.98 -3.71 5.88
N ALA A 227 4.17 -2.45 5.53
CA ALA A 227 3.28 -1.32 5.84
C ALA A 227 1.78 -1.62 5.63
N PHE A 228 1.41 -2.19 4.47
CA PHE A 228 0.02 -2.52 4.15
C PHE A 228 -0.54 -3.65 5.03
N ASP A 229 0.29 -4.59 5.45
CA ASP A 229 -0.11 -5.76 6.25
C ASP A 229 -0.16 -5.43 7.76
N SER A 230 0.53 -4.35 8.18
CA SER A 230 0.69 -3.97 9.59
C SER A 230 -0.36 -2.98 10.10
N VAL A 231 -1.24 -2.47 9.26
CA VAL A 231 -2.24 -1.45 9.66
C VAL A 231 -3.20 -2.02 10.71
N SER A 232 -3.19 -1.49 11.94
CA SER A 232 -4.17 -1.84 12.97
C SER A 232 -5.59 -1.45 12.52
N HIS A 233 -6.51 -2.40 12.52
CA HIS A 233 -7.90 -2.16 12.12
C HIS A 233 -8.60 -1.17 13.06
N LEU A 234 -8.40 -1.27 14.39
CA LEU A 234 -9.02 -0.38 15.38
C LEU A 234 -8.53 1.06 15.20
N LYS A 235 -7.20 1.23 15.03
CA LYS A 235 -6.60 2.56 14.82
C LYS A 235 -7.02 3.15 13.47
N LEU A 236 -7.12 2.34 12.41
CA LEU A 236 -7.65 2.78 11.12
C LEU A 236 -9.11 3.25 11.25
N LEU A 237 -9.96 2.50 11.95
CA LEU A 237 -11.35 2.90 12.16
C LEU A 237 -11.47 4.24 12.91
N SER A 238 -10.59 4.54 13.86
CA SER A 238 -10.58 5.84 14.53
C SER A 238 -10.22 6.97 13.55
N LYS A 239 -9.24 6.77 12.66
CA LYS A 239 -8.89 7.74 11.61
C LYS A 239 -10.00 7.93 10.58
N LEU A 240 -10.73 6.88 10.22
CA LEU A 240 -11.88 7.00 9.32
C LEU A 240 -12.95 7.94 9.89
N LYS A 241 -13.22 7.88 11.19
CA LYS A 241 -14.15 8.80 11.85
C LYS A 241 -13.67 10.25 11.76
N SER A 242 -12.38 10.51 11.93
CA SER A 242 -11.81 11.85 11.80
C SER A 242 -11.88 12.42 10.38
N PHE A 243 -11.97 11.54 9.36
CA PHE A 243 -12.22 11.91 7.97
C PHE A 243 -13.72 12.11 7.66
N GLY A 244 -14.61 12.07 8.65
CA GLY A 244 -16.07 12.22 8.45
C GLY A 244 -16.75 10.97 7.90
N ILE A 245 -16.05 9.84 7.84
CA ILE A 245 -16.64 8.56 7.42
C ILE A 245 -17.43 7.99 8.59
N ASN A 246 -18.75 7.94 8.42
CA ASN A 246 -19.69 7.57 9.48
C ASN A 246 -20.84 6.70 8.97
N LYS A 247 -21.79 6.35 9.86
CA LYS A 247 -23.03 5.62 9.55
C LYS A 247 -22.80 4.33 8.73
N PHE A 248 -23.56 4.15 7.65
CA PHE A 248 -23.51 2.93 6.81
C PHE A 248 -22.13 2.69 6.20
N LEU A 249 -21.48 3.74 5.71
CA LEU A 249 -20.15 3.63 5.12
C LEU A 249 -19.12 3.12 6.14
N PHE A 250 -19.13 3.67 7.35
CA PHE A 250 -18.26 3.21 8.42
C PHE A 250 -18.53 1.74 8.80
N SER A 251 -19.81 1.39 8.95
CA SER A 251 -20.22 0.03 9.30
C SER A 251 -19.80 -0.98 8.22
N TRP A 252 -19.94 -0.60 6.96
CA TRP A 252 -19.52 -1.44 5.84
C TRP A 252 -17.99 -1.62 5.79
N ILE A 253 -17.20 -0.53 5.93
CA ILE A 253 -15.73 -0.62 5.97
C ILE A 253 -15.27 -1.45 7.16
N ARG A 254 -15.90 -1.30 8.33
CA ARG A 254 -15.61 -2.14 9.49
C ARG A 254 -15.83 -3.63 9.15
N ALA A 255 -16.99 -3.98 8.59
CA ALA A 255 -17.27 -5.36 8.19
C ALA A 255 -16.34 -5.87 7.07
N PHE A 256 -15.86 -4.98 6.19
CA PHE A 256 -14.88 -5.30 5.15
C PHE A 256 -13.50 -5.64 5.73
N LEU A 257 -13.09 -5.02 6.84
CA LEU A 257 -11.79 -5.24 7.48
C LEU A 257 -11.79 -6.44 8.42
N PHE A 258 -12.86 -6.65 9.19
CA PHE A 258 -12.92 -7.67 10.24
C PHE A 258 -13.50 -8.99 9.74
N GLY A 259 -13.09 -10.09 10.40
CA GLY A 259 -13.58 -11.45 10.10
C GLY A 259 -13.06 -12.00 8.77
N ARG A 260 -12.04 -11.37 8.20
CA ARG A 260 -11.41 -11.87 6.97
C ARG A 260 -10.55 -13.09 7.22
N THR A 261 -10.45 -13.92 6.20
CA THR A 261 -9.53 -15.06 6.18
C THR A 261 -8.71 -15.06 4.89
N GLN A 262 -7.55 -15.68 4.96
CA GLN A 262 -6.70 -15.91 3.80
C GLN A 262 -6.24 -17.36 3.74
N SER A 263 -6.03 -17.84 2.52
CA SER A 263 -5.34 -19.10 2.23
C SER A 263 -4.33 -18.85 1.12
N VAL A 264 -3.17 -19.47 1.19
CA VAL A 264 -2.12 -19.27 0.17
C VAL A 264 -2.22 -20.37 -0.89
N LYS A 265 -2.15 -19.94 -2.16
CA LYS A 265 -2.16 -20.83 -3.31
C LYS A 265 -0.75 -20.93 -3.92
N VAL A 266 -0.23 -22.16 -3.94
CA VAL A 266 1.00 -22.52 -4.67
C VAL A 266 0.63 -23.51 -5.76
N ASN A 267 0.80 -23.12 -7.02
CA ASN A 267 0.34 -23.86 -8.19
C ASN A 267 -1.17 -24.20 -8.11
N SER A 268 -1.55 -25.48 -7.98
CA SER A 268 -2.94 -25.95 -7.88
C SER A 268 -3.39 -26.20 -6.44
N VAL A 269 -2.50 -26.11 -5.46
CA VAL A 269 -2.77 -26.46 -4.05
C VAL A 269 -3.02 -25.20 -3.23
N VAL A 270 -3.92 -25.27 -2.27
CA VAL A 270 -4.29 -24.17 -1.36
C VAL A 270 -4.07 -24.62 0.07
N SER A 271 -3.43 -23.78 0.88
CA SER A 271 -3.21 -24.02 2.32
C SER A 271 -4.50 -23.95 3.13
N ASN A 272 -4.43 -24.32 4.39
CA ASN A 272 -5.47 -24.02 5.37
C ASN A 272 -5.72 -22.53 5.45
N SER A 273 -6.94 -22.15 5.89
CA SER A 273 -7.35 -20.77 6.09
C SER A 273 -6.84 -20.23 7.42
N VAL A 274 -6.34 -18.99 7.41
CA VAL A 274 -5.86 -18.25 8.59
C VAL A 274 -6.60 -16.93 8.70
N GLN A 275 -6.88 -16.48 9.93
CA GLN A 275 -7.51 -15.19 10.20
C GLN A 275 -6.57 -14.02 9.86
N VAL A 276 -7.12 -13.00 9.22
CA VAL A 276 -6.42 -11.73 8.95
C VAL A 276 -6.77 -10.75 10.06
N THR A 277 -5.82 -10.45 10.93
CA THR A 277 -6.03 -9.62 12.13
C THR A 277 -5.62 -8.16 11.97
N SER A 278 -4.84 -7.83 10.94
CA SER A 278 -4.41 -6.47 10.63
C SER A 278 -4.23 -6.28 9.12
N GLY A 279 -3.93 -5.07 8.74
CA GLY A 279 -3.61 -4.72 7.36
C GLY A 279 -4.81 -4.38 6.49
N VAL A 280 -4.49 -3.84 5.31
CA VAL A 280 -5.44 -3.60 4.23
C VAL A 280 -5.12 -4.55 3.08
N PRO A 281 -6.12 -5.24 2.48
CA PRO A 281 -5.84 -6.32 1.54
C PRO A 281 -5.05 -5.84 0.31
N GLN A 282 -3.84 -6.38 0.11
CA GLN A 282 -3.02 -6.08 -1.07
C GLN A 282 -3.68 -6.71 -2.32
N GLY A 283 -4.35 -5.88 -3.10
CA GLY A 283 -5.13 -6.28 -4.28
C GLY A 283 -6.60 -5.93 -4.20
N SER A 284 -7.07 -5.33 -3.11
CA SER A 284 -8.37 -4.66 -3.02
C SER A 284 -8.30 -3.27 -3.68
N VAL A 285 -9.46 -2.70 -3.98
CA VAL A 285 -9.57 -1.34 -4.55
C VAL A 285 -9.50 -0.29 -3.45
N LEU A 286 -10.06 -0.58 -2.28
CA LEU A 286 -10.06 0.33 -1.12
C LEU A 286 -8.73 0.35 -0.36
N GLY A 287 -7.96 -0.72 -0.39
CA GLY A 287 -6.73 -0.86 0.39
C GLY A 287 -5.80 0.35 0.31
N PRO A 288 -5.43 0.81 -0.88
CA PRO A 288 -4.57 1.99 -1.03
C PRO A 288 -5.15 3.25 -0.37
N THR A 289 -6.43 3.55 -0.56
CA THR A 289 -7.08 4.73 0.03
C THR A 289 -7.15 4.63 1.56
N LEU A 290 -7.46 3.46 2.09
CA LEU A 290 -7.47 3.22 3.54
C LEU A 290 -6.07 3.38 4.15
N PHE A 291 -5.04 2.91 3.45
CA PHE A 291 -3.66 3.11 3.86
C PHE A 291 -3.27 4.60 3.86
N LEU A 292 -3.64 5.36 2.81
CA LEU A 292 -3.38 6.80 2.77
C LEU A 292 -4.08 7.55 3.90
N ILE A 293 -5.32 7.20 4.25
CA ILE A 293 -6.03 7.76 5.41
C ILE A 293 -5.27 7.43 6.70
N PHE A 294 -4.76 6.20 6.82
CA PHE A 294 -4.03 5.76 8.01
C PHE A 294 -2.74 6.56 8.25
N ILE A 295 -1.95 6.80 7.20
CA ILE A 295 -0.63 7.44 7.32
C ILE A 295 -0.69 8.98 7.22
N ASN A 296 -1.85 9.56 6.93
CA ASN A 296 -1.97 10.97 6.55
C ASN A 296 -1.45 11.97 7.60
N ASP A 297 -1.68 11.71 8.89
CA ASP A 297 -1.28 12.57 10.00
C ASP A 297 0.20 12.46 10.38
N LEU A 298 0.93 11.52 9.76
CA LEU A 298 2.38 11.43 9.94
C LEU A 298 3.09 12.72 9.54
N VAL A 299 2.57 13.41 8.52
CA VAL A 299 3.11 14.69 8.08
C VAL A 299 3.09 15.74 9.20
N ASP A 300 2.10 15.69 10.09
CA ASP A 300 1.91 16.71 11.13
C ASP A 300 2.91 16.59 12.29
N VAL A 301 3.59 15.46 12.43
CA VAL A 301 4.61 15.28 13.47
C VAL A 301 6.00 15.73 13.03
N ILE A 302 6.21 15.96 11.74
CA ILE A 302 7.44 16.52 11.19
C ILE A 302 7.29 18.04 11.13
N GLN A 303 8.02 18.74 11.98
CA GLN A 303 7.81 20.16 12.25
C GLN A 303 8.88 21.07 11.63
N HIS A 304 10.08 20.56 11.41
CA HIS A 304 11.26 21.37 11.05
C HIS A 304 11.84 20.98 9.70
N SER A 305 11.63 19.76 9.27
CA SER A 305 12.18 19.21 8.04
C SER A 305 11.11 19.10 6.97
N GLU A 306 11.55 19.02 5.72
CA GLU A 306 10.66 18.66 4.63
C GLU A 306 10.39 17.15 4.63
N ILE A 307 9.15 16.79 4.39
CA ILE A 307 8.70 15.39 4.30
C ILE A 307 7.98 15.15 2.98
N LEU A 308 8.24 14.02 2.36
CA LEU A 308 7.53 13.55 1.18
C LEU A 308 7.22 12.05 1.29
N LEU A 309 6.01 11.70 0.88
CA LEU A 309 5.52 10.31 0.89
C LEU A 309 5.09 9.88 -0.51
N PHE A 310 5.40 8.65 -0.84
CA PHE A 310 4.81 7.94 -1.97
C PHE A 310 4.26 6.59 -1.48
N ALA A 311 3.00 6.58 -1.06
CA ALA A 311 2.40 5.53 -0.25
C ALA A 311 3.18 5.32 1.06
N ASP A 312 3.86 4.19 1.20
CA ASP A 312 4.72 3.82 2.33
C ASP A 312 6.19 4.27 2.18
N ASP A 313 6.62 4.62 0.96
CA ASP A 313 7.97 5.17 0.75
C ASP A 313 8.03 6.61 1.29
N LEU A 314 8.83 6.81 2.34
CA LEU A 314 8.95 8.06 3.09
C LEU A 314 10.36 8.60 3.01
N LYS A 315 10.50 9.91 2.75
CA LYS A 315 11.75 10.65 2.91
C LYS A 315 11.54 11.93 3.70
N ILE A 316 12.49 12.22 4.59
CA ILE A 316 12.56 13.44 5.39
C ILE A 316 13.93 14.07 5.13
N PHE A 317 13.99 15.37 4.86
CA PHE A 317 15.25 16.02 4.55
C PHE A 317 15.31 17.45 5.06
N ASN A 318 16.53 17.89 5.36
CA ASN A 318 16.83 19.25 5.81
C ASN A 318 18.25 19.64 5.35
N SER A 319 18.57 20.93 5.44
CA SER A 319 19.98 21.38 5.36
C SER A 319 20.82 20.67 6.43
N SER A 320 22.05 20.29 6.09
CA SER A 320 22.95 19.64 7.02
C SER A 320 23.30 20.54 8.23
N SER A 321 23.20 21.86 8.10
CA SER A 321 23.34 22.81 9.21
C SER A 321 22.25 22.67 10.26
N ASN A 322 21.09 22.12 9.89
CA ASN A 322 19.92 21.89 10.73
C ASN A 322 19.83 20.45 11.25
N TYR A 323 20.95 19.75 11.37
CA TYR A 323 20.97 18.32 11.72
C TYR A 323 20.24 17.98 13.03
N ILE A 324 20.27 18.87 14.03
CA ILE A 324 19.55 18.69 15.30
C ILE A 324 18.04 18.70 15.06
N LEU A 325 17.54 19.54 14.17
CA LEU A 325 16.12 19.63 13.83
C LEU A 325 15.66 18.39 13.05
N LEU A 326 16.47 17.90 12.12
CA LEU A 326 16.19 16.63 11.43
C LEU A 326 16.17 15.46 12.42
N GLN A 327 17.10 15.41 13.37
CA GLN A 327 17.09 14.39 14.42
C GLN A 327 15.84 14.49 15.31
N SER A 328 15.40 15.69 15.65
CA SER A 328 14.14 15.91 16.40
C SER A 328 12.95 15.34 15.66
N ASP A 329 12.85 15.60 14.36
CA ASP A 329 11.76 15.08 13.53
C ASP A 329 11.82 13.54 13.37
N LEU A 330 12.99 12.95 13.29
CA LEU A 330 13.17 11.49 13.31
C LEU A 330 12.69 10.87 14.64
N ASN A 331 12.92 11.55 15.77
CA ASN A 331 12.41 11.12 17.08
C ASN A 331 10.86 11.20 17.11
N ASN A 332 10.27 12.29 16.57
CA ASN A 332 8.82 12.42 16.47
C ASN A 332 8.20 11.34 15.58
N LEU A 333 8.86 11.00 14.47
CA LEU A 333 8.47 9.88 13.61
C LEU A 333 8.48 8.55 14.36
N ALA A 334 9.51 8.30 15.15
CA ALA A 334 9.61 7.06 15.94
C ALA A 334 8.44 6.94 16.94
N LEU A 335 8.13 8.03 17.66
CA LEU A 335 6.99 8.09 18.59
C LEU A 335 5.64 7.90 17.86
N TRP A 336 5.49 8.48 16.67
CA TRP A 336 4.30 8.27 15.85
C TRP A 336 4.17 6.81 15.42
N SER A 337 5.26 6.20 14.94
CA SER A 337 5.31 4.80 14.52
C SER A 337 4.91 3.84 15.65
N GLU A 338 5.42 4.06 16.86
CA GLU A 338 5.06 3.28 18.05
C GLU A 338 3.57 3.45 18.41
N ARG A 339 3.10 4.69 18.52
CA ARG A 339 1.72 5.04 18.85
C ARG A 339 0.71 4.41 17.89
N TRP A 340 0.99 4.45 16.60
CA TRP A 340 0.11 3.91 15.55
C TRP A 340 0.39 2.46 15.21
N GLN A 341 1.36 1.81 15.85
CA GLN A 341 1.79 0.43 15.61
C GLN A 341 2.11 0.16 14.12
N LEU A 342 2.74 1.13 13.45
CA LEU A 342 3.26 0.97 12.10
C LEU A 342 4.80 0.88 12.17
N PRO A 343 5.37 -0.33 12.34
CA PRO A 343 6.78 -0.47 12.69
C PRO A 343 7.72 -0.06 11.54
N ILE A 344 8.77 0.67 11.88
CA ILE A 344 9.82 1.06 10.95
C ILE A 344 10.85 -0.07 10.81
N SER A 345 11.34 -0.27 9.61
CA SER A 345 12.42 -1.20 9.29
C SER A 345 13.77 -0.50 9.47
N LEU A 346 14.34 -0.59 10.67
CA LEU A 346 15.58 0.10 11.01
C LEU A 346 16.75 -0.26 10.06
N THR A 347 16.87 -1.55 9.69
CA THR A 347 17.93 -2.04 8.81
C THR A 347 17.78 -1.66 7.32
N LYS A 348 16.61 -1.16 6.92
CA LYS A 348 16.35 -0.68 5.56
C LYS A 348 16.22 0.83 5.49
N SER A 349 16.10 1.47 6.64
CA SER A 349 16.11 2.93 6.74
C SER A 349 17.55 3.43 6.74
N ASN A 350 17.83 4.49 6.00
CA ASN A 350 19.20 4.94 5.77
C ASN A 350 19.26 6.45 5.48
N ILE A 351 20.48 6.99 5.45
CA ILE A 351 20.74 8.40 5.16
C ILE A 351 21.54 8.53 3.86
N LEU A 352 21.15 9.48 3.02
CA LEU A 352 21.92 9.97 1.89
C LEU A 352 22.38 11.41 2.19
N TYR A 353 23.66 11.67 2.02
CA TYR A 353 24.25 13.00 2.17
C TYR A 353 24.53 13.60 0.81
N ILE A 354 23.91 14.75 0.52
CA ILE A 354 24.10 15.48 -0.73
C ILE A 354 25.01 16.69 -0.46
N GLY A 355 25.98 16.90 -1.35
CA GLY A 355 26.95 17.99 -1.31
C GLY A 355 28.35 17.57 -0.90
N ASN A 356 29.37 18.09 -1.61
CA ASN A 356 30.79 17.71 -1.41
C ASN A 356 31.33 18.12 -0.03
N SER A 357 30.82 19.18 0.55
CA SER A 357 31.20 19.71 1.88
C SER A 357 30.29 19.22 3.00
N ASN A 358 29.43 18.22 2.75
CA ASN A 358 28.51 17.71 3.75
C ASN A 358 29.26 17.12 4.95
N PRO A 359 29.00 17.58 6.19
CA PRO A 359 29.70 17.10 7.39
C PRO A 359 29.32 15.67 7.77
N LYS A 360 28.29 15.07 7.15
CA LYS A 360 27.82 13.67 7.34
C LYS A 360 27.50 13.38 8.81
N HIS A 361 26.59 14.16 9.37
CA HIS A 361 26.12 13.99 10.74
C HIS A 361 25.53 12.60 10.97
N THR A 362 25.67 12.09 12.16
CA THR A 362 25.11 10.78 12.55
C THR A 362 23.67 10.95 13.02
N TYR A 363 22.77 10.12 12.49
CA TYR A 363 21.34 10.11 12.83
C TYR A 363 20.93 8.80 13.46
N PHE A 364 19.93 8.87 14.33
CA PHE A 364 19.41 7.73 15.07
C PHE A 364 17.88 7.64 14.93
N LEU A 365 17.38 6.41 14.92
CA LEU A 365 15.96 6.10 15.00
C LEU A 365 15.76 5.01 16.06
N ASN A 366 15.05 5.31 17.15
CA ASN A 366 14.95 4.40 18.32
C ASN A 366 16.32 3.86 18.80
N ASN A 367 17.29 4.74 18.97
CA ASN A 367 18.68 4.42 19.35
C ASN A 367 19.46 3.55 18.33
N PHE A 368 18.86 3.22 17.20
CA PHE A 368 19.53 2.55 16.09
C PHE A 368 20.14 3.60 15.17
N ARG A 369 21.46 3.49 14.94
CA ARG A 369 22.17 4.36 14.02
C ARG A 369 21.73 4.06 12.59
N LEU A 370 21.32 5.09 11.85
CA LEU A 370 21.00 4.96 10.44
C LEU A 370 22.29 4.86 9.60
N ASP A 371 22.32 3.88 8.70
CA ASP A 371 23.47 3.66 7.85
C ASP A 371 23.51 4.68 6.70
N ASN A 372 24.70 5.11 6.31
CA ASN A 372 24.92 5.87 5.10
C ASN A 372 24.85 4.93 3.88
N VAL A 373 24.02 5.28 2.90
CA VAL A 373 23.91 4.51 1.64
C VAL A 373 25.16 4.60 0.73
N GLY A 374 26.14 5.41 1.08
CA GLY A 374 27.32 5.65 0.24
C GLY A 374 27.05 6.66 -0.84
N TYR A 375 27.52 6.38 -2.08
CA TYR A 375 27.46 7.33 -3.19
C TYR A 375 26.08 7.48 -3.82
N SER A 376 25.24 6.45 -3.81
CA SER A 376 23.93 6.48 -4.47
C SER A 376 22.84 5.74 -3.74
N CYS A 377 21.61 6.23 -3.86
CA CYS A 377 20.39 5.63 -3.35
C CYS A 377 19.36 5.46 -4.46
N LYS A 378 18.60 4.35 -4.43
CA LYS A 378 17.47 4.15 -5.34
C LYS A 378 16.19 4.73 -4.74
N ASP A 379 15.69 5.82 -5.33
CA ASP A 379 14.45 6.49 -4.93
C ASP A 379 13.40 6.39 -6.03
N LEU A 380 12.25 5.81 -5.76
CA LEU A 380 11.12 5.64 -6.67
C LEU A 380 11.50 5.12 -8.07
N GLY A 381 12.54 4.27 -8.12
CA GLY A 381 13.00 3.63 -9.36
C GLY A 381 14.16 4.32 -10.06
N VAL A 382 14.55 5.53 -9.64
CA VAL A 382 15.70 6.31 -10.14
C VAL A 382 16.85 6.22 -9.14
N TYR A 383 18.09 6.19 -9.62
CA TYR A 383 19.27 6.31 -8.77
C TYR A 383 19.61 7.78 -8.57
N LEU A 384 19.75 8.18 -7.31
CA LEU A 384 20.18 9.52 -6.90
C LEU A 384 21.58 9.43 -6.33
N THR A 385 22.48 10.29 -6.78
CA THR A 385 23.88 10.35 -6.36
C THR A 385 24.10 11.50 -5.37
N THR A 386 25.17 11.44 -4.58
CA THR A 386 25.51 12.47 -3.59
C THR A 386 25.85 13.84 -4.19
N ASP A 387 26.18 13.88 -5.50
CA ASP A 387 26.48 15.09 -6.27
C ASP A 387 25.35 15.44 -7.26
N LEU A 388 24.23 14.70 -7.23
CA LEU A 388 23.11 14.81 -8.17
C LEU A 388 23.51 14.63 -9.65
N SER A 389 24.66 14.04 -9.93
CA SER A 389 25.05 13.68 -11.32
C SER A 389 24.15 12.55 -11.84
N SER A 390 23.89 12.58 -13.15
CA SER A 390 23.05 11.58 -13.87
C SER A 390 23.83 10.34 -14.27
#